data_815a72d880a147ca66fb300c049d5f9b
#
_entry.id   815a72d880a147ca66fb300c049d5f9b
#
_cell.length_a   1.000
_cell.length_b   1.000
_cell.length_c   1.000
_cell.angle_alpha   90.00
_cell.angle_beta   90.00
_cell.angle_gamma   90.00
#
_symmetry.space_group_name_H-M   'P 1'
#
loop_
_entity.id
_entity.type
_entity.pdbx_description
1 polymer ?
#
loop_
_entity_poly.entity_id
_entity_poly.type
_entity_poly.pdbx_seq_one_letter_code
_entity_poly.pdbx_strand_id
1 'polypeptide(L)'
;MEIAATELVLKNASVAANYASQARQLDPSNGYAAIMLAQAYAEGATACEGFDRQTVYWLAYDILASARSLFENGSPEQQQIDQTMSMFRRSFPSNDELFFRGLTTAGAAYDVKCGWITGRTTVKMVE
;
A
#
# COMPACT_ATOMS: atom_id res chain seq x y z
N MET A 1 20.67 -18.72 -0.65
CA MET A 1 20.84 -17.52 -1.48
C MET A 1 19.54 -16.76 -1.64
N GLU A 2 18.44 -17.42 -1.96
CA GLU A 2 17.15 -16.75 -2.13
C GLU A 2 16.63 -16.13 -0.84
N ILE A 3 16.83 -16.80 0.30
CA ILE A 3 16.39 -16.29 1.60
C ILE A 3 17.13 -15.00 1.95
N ALA A 4 18.44 -14.95 1.71
CA ALA A 4 19.24 -13.75 1.98
C ALA A 4 18.81 -12.58 1.08
N ALA A 5 18.50 -12.85 -0.19
CA ALA A 5 18.02 -11.82 -1.10
C ALA A 5 16.65 -11.27 -0.67
N THR A 6 15.75 -12.14 -0.21
CA THR A 6 14.44 -11.73 0.30
C THR A 6 14.57 -10.86 1.55
N GLU A 7 15.44 -11.25 2.48
CA GLU A 7 15.69 -10.45 3.69
C GLU A 7 16.26 -9.09 3.34
N LEU A 8 17.15 -9.01 2.36
CA LEU A 8 17.72 -7.74 1.91
C LEU A 8 16.65 -6.83 1.30
N VAL A 9 15.76 -7.37 0.49
CA VAL A 9 14.65 -6.62 -0.11
C VAL A 9 13.73 -6.08 0.98
N LEU A 10 13.37 -6.90 1.96
CA LEU A 10 12.49 -6.48 3.06
C LEU A 10 13.15 -5.38 3.91
N LYS A 11 14.44 -5.51 4.19
CA LYS A 11 15.18 -4.51 4.94
C LYS A 11 15.25 -3.19 4.18
N ASN A 12 15.51 -3.24 2.88
CA ASN A 12 15.57 -2.05 2.05
C ASN A 12 14.21 -1.37 1.94
N ALA A 13 13.13 -2.14 1.85
CA ALA A 13 11.77 -1.61 1.82
C ALA A 13 11.44 -0.89 3.12
N SER A 14 11.80 -1.46 4.26
CA SER A 14 11.59 -0.84 5.57
C SER A 14 12.34 0.49 5.69
N VAL A 15 13.59 0.53 5.27
CA VAL A 15 14.40 1.76 5.28
C VAL A 15 13.78 2.82 4.36
N ALA A 16 13.39 2.43 3.15
CA ALA A 16 12.77 3.33 2.20
C ALA A 16 11.45 3.90 2.75
N ALA A 17 10.65 3.07 3.41
CA ALA A 17 9.40 3.51 4.02
C ALA A 17 9.66 4.53 5.13
N ASN A 18 10.68 4.33 5.96
CA ASN A 18 11.04 5.27 7.01
C ASN A 18 11.43 6.63 6.44
N TYR A 19 12.27 6.66 5.41
CA TYR A 19 12.66 7.91 4.77
C TYR A 19 11.46 8.60 4.12
N ALA A 20 10.62 7.86 3.43
CA ALA A 20 9.43 8.40 2.78
C ALA A 20 8.44 8.97 3.81
N SER A 21 8.24 8.27 4.93
CA SER A 21 7.36 8.75 6.00
C SER A 21 7.88 10.05 6.60
N GLN A 22 9.19 10.15 6.84
CA GLN A 22 9.81 11.36 7.36
C GLN A 22 9.67 12.52 6.37
N ALA A 23 9.88 12.26 5.08
CA ALA A 23 9.72 13.26 4.04
C ALA A 23 8.29 13.79 3.99
N ARG A 24 7.29 12.93 4.15
CA ARG A 24 5.88 13.33 4.18
C ARG A 24 5.55 14.18 5.41
N GLN A 25 6.16 13.87 6.56
CA GLN A 25 5.95 14.65 7.79
C GLN A 25 6.54 16.05 7.64
N LEU A 26 7.69 16.16 6.99
CA LEU A 26 8.35 17.46 6.77
C LEU A 26 7.62 18.29 5.70
N ASP A 27 7.09 17.63 4.69
CA ASP A 27 6.38 18.29 3.59
C ASP A 27 5.22 17.41 3.12
N PRO A 28 4.01 17.59 3.69
CA PRO A 28 2.84 16.79 3.29
C PRO A 28 2.44 16.96 1.82
N SER A 29 2.93 18.00 1.14
CA SER A 29 2.64 18.21 -0.28
C SER A 29 3.60 17.46 -1.20
N ASN A 30 4.57 16.73 -0.65
CA ASN A 30 5.53 15.96 -1.43
C ASN A 30 4.89 14.65 -1.91
N GLY A 31 4.28 14.69 -3.10
CA GLY A 31 3.62 13.52 -3.68
C GLY A 31 4.58 12.38 -4.01
N TYR A 32 5.83 12.69 -4.32
CA TYR A 32 6.84 11.66 -4.60
C TYR A 32 7.15 10.82 -3.37
N ALA A 33 7.16 11.45 -2.19
CA ALA A 33 7.34 10.71 -0.94
C ALA A 33 6.20 9.71 -0.71
N ALA A 34 4.97 10.10 -1.03
CA ALA A 34 3.82 9.21 -0.93
C ALA A 34 3.93 8.03 -1.90
N ILE A 35 4.36 8.27 -3.13
CA ILE A 35 4.57 7.21 -4.13
C ILE A 35 5.64 6.23 -3.62
N MET A 36 6.75 6.74 -3.11
CA MET A 36 7.83 5.91 -2.57
C MET A 36 7.35 5.06 -1.40
N LEU A 37 6.55 5.64 -0.49
CA LEU A 37 6.01 4.92 0.66
C LEU A 37 5.08 3.78 0.21
N ALA A 38 4.19 4.04 -0.74
CA ALA A 38 3.29 3.01 -1.26
C ALA A 38 4.06 1.87 -1.92
N GLN A 39 5.10 2.19 -2.69
CA GLN A 39 5.94 1.18 -3.33
C GLN A 39 6.71 0.36 -2.29
N ALA A 40 7.23 1.01 -1.25
CA ALA A 40 7.95 0.32 -0.17
C ALA A 40 7.01 -0.65 0.57
N TYR A 41 5.77 -0.26 0.81
CA TYR A 41 4.79 -1.15 1.41
C TYR A 41 4.48 -2.34 0.51
N ALA A 42 4.32 -2.13 -0.79
CA ALA A 42 4.07 -3.22 -1.74
C ALA A 42 5.23 -4.23 -1.75
N GLU A 43 6.47 -3.74 -1.74
CA GLU A 43 7.65 -4.61 -1.65
C GLU A 43 7.71 -5.32 -0.30
N GLY A 44 7.39 -4.63 0.78
CA GLY A 44 7.40 -5.18 2.13
C GLY A 44 6.27 -6.17 2.40
N ALA A 45 5.25 -6.21 1.56
CA ALA A 45 4.11 -7.11 1.71
C ALA A 45 4.53 -8.59 1.66
N THR A 46 5.70 -8.90 1.10
CA THR A 46 6.23 -10.26 1.10
C THR A 46 6.63 -10.76 2.49
N ALA A 47 6.64 -9.87 3.51
CA ALA A 47 6.90 -10.26 4.89
C ALA A 47 5.78 -11.13 5.49
N CYS A 48 4.60 -11.14 4.90
CA CYS A 48 3.47 -11.95 5.33
C CYS A 48 2.84 -12.64 4.13
N GLU A 49 1.85 -13.48 4.36
CA GLU A 49 1.22 -14.28 3.33
C GLU A 49 -0.30 -14.18 3.42
N GLY A 50 -0.97 -14.60 2.35
CA GLY A 50 -2.41 -14.73 2.30
C GLY A 50 -3.13 -13.41 2.47
N PHE A 51 -4.14 -13.41 3.33
CA PHE A 51 -5.00 -12.26 3.54
C PHE A 51 -4.23 -11.03 4.06
N ASP A 52 -3.31 -11.25 4.99
CA ASP A 52 -2.53 -10.14 5.57
C ASP A 52 -1.73 -9.41 4.48
N ARG A 53 -1.11 -10.16 3.56
CA ARG A 53 -0.40 -9.57 2.43
C ARG A 53 -1.35 -8.75 1.56
N GLN A 54 -2.53 -9.28 1.29
CA GLN A 54 -3.51 -8.61 0.43
C GLN A 54 -4.00 -7.29 1.03
N THR A 55 -4.14 -7.21 2.35
CA THR A 55 -4.59 -5.99 3.01
C THR A 55 -3.55 -4.86 2.96
N VAL A 56 -2.26 -5.19 2.79
CA VAL A 56 -1.22 -4.17 2.59
C VAL A 56 -1.53 -3.35 1.34
N TYR A 57 -2.07 -3.97 0.31
CA TYR A 57 -2.43 -3.26 -0.92
C TYR A 57 -3.59 -2.29 -0.71
N TRP A 58 -4.48 -2.54 0.24
CA TRP A 58 -5.48 -1.54 0.65
C TRP A 58 -4.80 -0.29 1.19
N LEU A 59 -3.82 -0.47 2.08
CA LEU A 59 -3.10 0.65 2.69
C LEU A 59 -2.28 1.42 1.64
N ALA A 60 -1.55 0.72 0.78
CA ALA A 60 -0.77 1.34 -0.28
C ALA A 60 -1.66 2.08 -1.28
N TYR A 61 -2.82 1.52 -1.60
CA TYR A 61 -3.80 2.18 -2.45
C TYR A 61 -4.27 3.52 -1.86
N ASP A 62 -4.56 3.55 -0.56
CA ASP A 62 -4.99 4.78 0.12
C ASP A 62 -3.91 5.85 0.05
N ILE A 63 -2.64 5.46 0.23
CA ILE A 63 -1.52 6.40 0.17
C ILE A 63 -1.42 7.01 -1.23
N LEU A 64 -1.54 6.20 -2.27
CA LEU A 64 -1.52 6.68 -3.65
C LEU A 64 -2.72 7.58 -3.95
N ALA A 65 -3.90 7.21 -3.47
CA ALA A 65 -5.09 8.02 -3.67
C ALA A 65 -4.93 9.41 -3.06
N SER A 66 -4.31 9.49 -1.88
CA SER A 66 -4.06 10.78 -1.23
C SER A 66 -3.01 11.62 -1.98
N ALA A 67 -2.09 10.98 -2.67
CA ALA A 67 -1.03 11.66 -3.42
C ALA A 67 -1.53 12.20 -4.76
N ARG A 68 -2.59 11.63 -5.30
CA ARG A 68 -3.06 11.94 -6.65
C ARG A 68 -3.36 13.41 -6.85
N SER A 69 -3.97 14.05 -5.86
CA SER A 69 -4.34 15.45 -5.93
C SER A 69 -3.15 16.41 -5.76
N LEU A 70 -1.97 15.91 -5.41
CA LEU A 70 -0.75 16.71 -5.28
C LEU A 70 -0.07 16.96 -6.62
N PHE A 71 -0.54 16.33 -7.68
CA PHE A 71 -0.02 16.51 -9.04
C PHE A 71 -1.09 17.12 -9.92
N GLU A 72 -0.65 17.73 -11.02
CA GLU A 72 -1.57 18.32 -11.98
C GLU A 72 -2.44 17.26 -12.64
N ASN A 73 -3.69 17.62 -12.96
CA ASN A 73 -4.61 16.73 -13.66
C ASN A 73 -4.05 16.33 -15.02
N GLY A 74 -4.00 15.03 -15.27
CA GLY A 74 -3.50 14.49 -16.52
C GLY A 74 -1.99 14.45 -16.63
N SER A 75 -1.25 14.82 -15.56
CA SER A 75 0.21 14.77 -15.56
C SER A 75 0.72 13.32 -15.69
N PRO A 76 1.98 13.13 -16.15
CA PRO A 76 2.58 11.80 -16.19
C PRO A 76 2.60 11.13 -14.82
N GLU A 77 2.84 11.89 -13.74
CA GLU A 77 2.85 11.38 -12.38
C GLU A 77 1.48 10.86 -11.98
N GLN A 78 0.42 11.61 -12.30
CA GLN A 78 -0.95 11.19 -12.01
C GLN A 78 -1.34 9.94 -12.79
N GLN A 79 -0.92 9.83 -14.04
CA GLN A 79 -1.15 8.63 -14.87
C GLN A 79 -0.45 7.42 -14.28
N GLN A 80 0.79 7.59 -13.79
CA GLN A 80 1.54 6.51 -13.14
C GLN A 80 0.85 6.06 -11.87
N ILE A 81 0.36 6.99 -11.07
CA ILE A 81 -0.40 6.68 -9.85
C ILE A 81 -1.64 5.85 -10.21
N ASP A 82 -2.39 6.26 -11.22
CA ASP A 82 -3.60 5.56 -11.63
C ASP A 82 -3.29 4.13 -12.09
N GLN A 83 -2.21 3.93 -12.84
CA GLN A 83 -1.77 2.60 -13.26
C GLN A 83 -1.38 1.73 -12.08
N THR A 84 -0.63 2.28 -11.13
CA THR A 84 -0.20 1.55 -9.94
C THR A 84 -1.39 1.19 -9.06
N MET A 85 -2.34 2.10 -8.88
CA MET A 85 -3.57 1.82 -8.15
C MET A 85 -4.36 0.68 -8.77
N SER A 86 -4.44 0.65 -10.09
CA SER A 86 -5.10 -0.45 -10.81
C SER A 86 -4.39 -1.78 -10.58
N MET A 87 -3.06 -1.78 -10.55
CA MET A 87 -2.28 -2.99 -10.23
C MET A 87 -2.55 -3.46 -8.81
N PHE A 88 -2.58 -2.55 -7.85
CA PHE A 88 -2.83 -2.90 -6.44
C PHE A 88 -4.22 -3.50 -6.24
N ARG A 89 -5.22 -3.01 -6.98
CA ARG A 89 -6.58 -3.56 -6.89
C ARG A 89 -6.63 -5.03 -7.27
N ARG A 90 -5.78 -5.48 -8.18
CA ARG A 90 -5.71 -6.90 -8.57
C ARG A 90 -5.23 -7.79 -7.44
N SER A 91 -4.54 -7.21 -6.45
CA SER A 91 -4.03 -7.94 -5.29
C SER A 91 -4.95 -7.83 -4.07
N PHE A 92 -6.07 -7.13 -4.20
CA PHE A 92 -7.05 -7.00 -3.10
C PHE A 92 -7.68 -8.36 -2.79
N PRO A 93 -8.05 -8.60 -1.52
CA PRO A 93 -8.82 -9.79 -1.16
C PRO A 93 -10.12 -9.86 -1.96
N SER A 94 -10.53 -11.07 -2.34
CA SER A 94 -11.80 -11.26 -3.03
C SER A 94 -12.98 -10.97 -2.12
N ASN A 95 -14.14 -10.68 -2.70
CA ASN A 95 -15.36 -10.46 -1.92
C ASN A 95 -15.75 -11.71 -1.13
N ASP A 96 -15.51 -12.89 -1.68
CA ASP A 96 -15.77 -14.16 -0.99
C ASP A 96 -14.90 -14.28 0.27
N GLU A 97 -13.63 -13.93 0.18
CA GLU A 97 -12.72 -13.94 1.32
C GLU A 97 -13.19 -12.98 2.40
N LEU A 98 -13.61 -11.79 2.00
CA LEU A 98 -14.12 -10.78 2.93
C LEU A 98 -15.40 -11.28 3.63
N PHE A 99 -16.27 -11.92 2.88
CA PHE A 99 -17.51 -12.49 3.43
C PHE A 99 -17.20 -13.54 4.50
N PHE A 100 -16.28 -14.47 4.22
CA PHE A 100 -15.90 -15.50 5.18
C PHE A 100 -15.27 -14.93 6.44
N ARG A 101 -14.63 -13.77 6.35
CA ARG A 101 -13.99 -13.12 7.51
C ARG A 101 -14.91 -12.14 8.22
N GLY A 102 -16.15 -12.01 7.77
CA GLY A 102 -17.11 -11.09 8.37
C GLY A 102 -16.85 -9.62 8.05
N LEU A 103 -16.04 -9.34 7.03
CA LEU A 103 -15.69 -7.98 6.62
C LEU A 103 -16.59 -7.56 5.45
N THR A 104 -17.88 -7.40 5.74
CA THR A 104 -18.90 -7.20 4.71
C THR A 104 -19.29 -5.73 4.51
N THR A 105 -18.75 -4.82 5.31
CA THR A 105 -19.08 -3.39 5.22
C THR A 105 -17.94 -2.64 4.56
N ALA A 106 -18.12 -2.25 3.30
CA ALA A 106 -17.14 -1.43 2.60
C ALA A 106 -16.98 -0.09 3.33
N GLY A 107 -15.74 0.37 3.46
CA GLY A 107 -15.41 1.60 4.17
C GLY A 107 -15.20 1.45 5.67
N ALA A 108 -15.47 0.27 6.23
CA ALA A 108 -15.18 0.03 7.66
C ALA A 108 -13.67 0.07 7.91
N ALA A 109 -13.28 0.63 9.05
CA ALA A 109 -11.87 0.73 9.41
C ALA A 109 -11.25 -0.65 9.59
N TYR A 110 -10.01 -0.81 9.14
CA TYR A 110 -9.25 -2.05 9.24
C TYR A 110 -7.79 -1.74 9.58
N ASP A 111 -7.25 -2.43 10.57
CA ASP A 111 -5.85 -2.27 10.97
C ASP A 111 -5.00 -3.31 10.26
N VAL A 112 -4.07 -2.84 9.42
CA VAL A 112 -3.16 -3.70 8.67
C VAL A 112 -1.98 -4.07 9.54
N LYS A 113 -1.61 -5.35 9.52
CA LYS A 113 -0.43 -5.87 10.19
C LYS A 113 0.26 -6.87 9.27
N CYS A 114 1.47 -6.53 8.82
CA CYS A 114 2.24 -7.39 7.92
C CYS A 114 3.73 -7.12 8.17
N GLY A 115 4.35 -7.95 9.00
CA GLY A 115 5.75 -7.75 9.37
C GLY A 115 5.96 -6.39 10.03
N TRP A 116 6.82 -5.56 9.45
CA TRP A 116 7.08 -4.20 9.93
C TRP A 116 6.00 -3.20 9.52
N ILE A 117 5.09 -3.59 8.63
CA ILE A 117 4.05 -2.70 8.11
C ILE A 117 2.87 -2.70 9.06
N THR A 118 2.50 -1.52 9.54
CA THR A 118 1.30 -1.30 10.32
C THR A 118 0.63 -0.02 9.85
N GLY A 119 -0.70 -0.01 9.86
CA GLY A 119 -1.44 1.18 9.48
C GLY A 119 -2.92 0.92 9.44
N ARG A 120 -3.69 1.98 9.39
CA ARG A 120 -5.15 1.88 9.30
C ARG A 120 -5.61 2.22 7.88
N THR A 121 -6.46 1.37 7.36
CA THR A 121 -7.09 1.53 6.07
C THR A 121 -8.58 1.28 6.20
N THR A 122 -9.26 1.09 5.09
CA THR A 122 -10.69 0.72 5.08
C THR A 122 -10.88 -0.52 4.24
N VAL A 123 -11.90 -1.29 4.59
CA VAL A 123 -12.31 -2.47 3.80
C VAL A 123 -12.71 -2.00 2.40
N LYS A 124 -12.13 -2.62 1.38
CA LYS A 124 -12.41 -2.32 -0.02
C LYS A 124 -12.86 -3.58 -0.73
N MET A 125 -14.03 -3.50 -1.33
CA MET A 125 -14.57 -4.61 -2.09
C MET A 125 -14.23 -4.45 -3.56
N VAL A 126 -14.00 -5.57 -4.23
CA VAL A 126 -13.80 -5.59 -5.67
C VAL A 126 -15.11 -5.98 -6.34
N GLU A 127 -15.35 -5.41 -7.49
CA GLU A 127 -16.56 -5.70 -8.27
C GLU A 127 -16.42 -6.97 -9.11
#